data_6294056dcea69d84afd2d0938fe6c4b4
#
_entry.id   6294056dcea69d84afd2d0938fe6c4b4
#
_cell.length_a   1.000
_cell.length_b   1.000
_cell.length_c   1.000
_cell.angle_alpha   90.00
_cell.angle_beta   90.00
_cell.angle_gamma   90.00
#
_symmetry.space_group_name_H-M   'P 1'
#
loop_
_entity.id
_entity.type
_entity.pdbx_description
1 polymer ?
#
loop_
_entity_poly.entity_id
_entity_poly.type
_entity_poly.pdbx_seq_one_letter_code
_entity_poly.pdbx_strand_id
1 'polypeptide(L)'
;MLETYVRRAFYSVDEDEQKKGRDILWYIWAGPNSPLFGKDKMTTFERYFIEDKETHKEKKNAYYRLLENEEVVDNMLREFGLDPAVGHIINGHVPVHQSEGESPVKCNGKVLVIDGGFSKAYRKVTGIAGYTLVYNSYGLVLSAHEPFTSAEEAVEKEKDIVSNRVAVHYNNKRTLVGDTDTGAALKERISELIKLLEVYRKGIIKEKK
;
A
#
# COMPACT_ATOMS: atom_id res chain seq x y z
N MET A 1 2.22 -11.12 -14.28
CA MET A 1 1.43 -10.61 -15.43
C MET A 1 1.76 -9.16 -15.75
N LEU A 2 1.48 -8.18 -14.89
CA LEU A 2 1.75 -6.75 -15.17
C LEU A 2 3.22 -6.48 -15.52
N GLU A 3 4.15 -7.02 -14.75
CA GLU A 3 5.59 -6.89 -15.02
C GLU A 3 5.97 -7.30 -16.45
N THR A 4 5.36 -8.37 -16.98
CA THR A 4 5.61 -8.83 -18.35
C THR A 4 5.23 -7.79 -19.38
N TYR A 5 4.07 -7.13 -19.21
CA TYR A 5 3.63 -6.08 -20.14
C TYR A 5 4.44 -4.81 -20.01
N VAL A 6 4.83 -4.42 -18.78
CA VAL A 6 5.76 -3.29 -18.55
C VAL A 6 7.06 -3.53 -19.27
N ARG A 7 7.68 -4.70 -19.10
CA ARG A 7 8.94 -5.05 -19.78
C ARG A 7 8.79 -5.02 -21.30
N ARG A 8 7.70 -5.55 -21.84
CA ARG A 8 7.42 -5.51 -23.29
C ARG A 8 7.26 -4.09 -23.80
N ALA A 9 6.53 -3.21 -23.07
CA ALA A 9 6.33 -1.83 -23.45
C ALA A 9 7.63 -1.04 -23.62
N PHE A 10 8.65 -1.35 -22.80
CA PHE A 10 9.89 -0.56 -22.73
C PHE A 10 11.12 -1.24 -23.38
N TYR A 11 11.17 -2.57 -23.38
CA TYR A 11 12.39 -3.29 -23.74
C TYR A 11 12.23 -4.24 -24.93
N SER A 12 11.02 -4.50 -25.44
CA SER A 12 10.88 -5.33 -26.64
C SER A 12 11.47 -4.60 -27.85
N VAL A 13 12.08 -5.37 -28.75
CA VAL A 13 12.52 -4.88 -30.07
C VAL A 13 11.41 -4.98 -31.11
N ASP A 14 10.33 -5.67 -30.80
CA ASP A 14 9.14 -5.81 -31.63
C ASP A 14 8.18 -4.66 -31.36
N GLU A 15 7.85 -3.87 -32.39
CA GLU A 15 7.00 -2.68 -32.28
C GLU A 15 5.56 -3.03 -31.86
N ASP A 16 5.02 -4.17 -32.33
CA ASP A 16 3.65 -4.61 -32.00
C ASP A 16 3.59 -5.03 -30.53
N GLU A 17 4.61 -5.72 -30.01
CA GLU A 17 4.71 -6.02 -28.59
C GLU A 17 4.85 -4.77 -27.73
N GLN A 18 5.66 -3.81 -28.15
CA GLN A 18 5.78 -2.52 -27.48
C GLN A 18 4.45 -1.78 -27.43
N LYS A 19 3.76 -1.72 -28.57
CA LYS A 19 2.43 -1.08 -28.67
C LYS A 19 1.44 -1.75 -27.75
N LYS A 20 1.32 -3.07 -27.83
CA LYS A 20 0.43 -3.84 -26.94
C LYS A 20 0.76 -3.64 -25.45
N GLY A 21 2.03 -3.59 -25.09
CA GLY A 21 2.46 -3.29 -23.72
C GLY A 21 1.98 -1.89 -23.28
N ARG A 22 2.17 -0.86 -24.11
CA ARG A 22 1.70 0.51 -23.85
C ARG A 22 0.19 0.61 -23.76
N ASP A 23 -0.53 -0.07 -24.65
CA ASP A 23 -2.00 -0.07 -24.65
C ASP A 23 -2.55 -0.69 -23.36
N ILE A 24 -1.93 -1.76 -22.87
CA ILE A 24 -2.30 -2.38 -21.59
C ILE A 24 -2.00 -1.46 -20.42
N LEU A 25 -0.84 -0.78 -20.39
CA LEU A 25 -0.52 0.21 -19.36
C LEU A 25 -1.51 1.36 -19.35
N TRP A 26 -1.88 1.87 -20.53
CA TRP A 26 -2.91 2.89 -20.68
C TRP A 26 -4.27 2.42 -20.15
N TYR A 27 -4.68 1.19 -20.50
CA TYR A 27 -5.93 0.61 -20.00
C TYR A 27 -5.92 0.47 -18.47
N ILE A 28 -4.82 0.02 -17.90
CA ILE A 28 -4.68 -0.11 -16.44
C ILE A 28 -4.81 1.25 -15.76
N TRP A 29 -4.26 2.30 -16.37
CA TRP A 29 -4.33 3.65 -15.82
C TRP A 29 -5.74 4.26 -15.90
N ALA A 30 -6.48 4.08 -17.00
CA ALA A 30 -7.72 4.81 -17.26
C ALA A 30 -8.91 3.94 -17.69
N GLY A 31 -8.73 2.61 -17.76
CA GLY A 31 -9.79 1.71 -18.20
C GLY A 31 -10.91 1.55 -17.16
N PRO A 32 -12.20 1.57 -17.57
CA PRO A 32 -13.34 1.56 -16.65
C PRO A 32 -13.44 0.29 -15.79
N ASN A 33 -12.85 -0.81 -16.23
CA ASN A 33 -12.79 -2.06 -15.47
C ASN A 33 -11.40 -2.33 -14.88
N SER A 34 -10.50 -1.35 -14.95
CA SER A 34 -9.16 -1.49 -14.36
C SER A 34 -9.24 -1.49 -12.84
N PRO A 35 -8.63 -2.47 -12.15
CA PRO A 35 -8.56 -2.47 -10.70
C PRO A 35 -7.75 -1.29 -10.15
N LEU A 36 -6.79 -0.76 -10.90
CA LEU A 36 -5.97 0.37 -10.47
C LEU A 36 -6.67 1.72 -10.67
N PHE A 37 -7.53 1.85 -11.65
CA PHE A 37 -8.32 3.07 -11.86
C PHE A 37 -9.37 3.26 -10.77
N GLY A 38 -9.97 2.18 -10.29
CA GLY A 38 -10.84 2.16 -9.12
C GLY A 38 -12.24 2.73 -9.31
N LYS A 39 -12.61 3.20 -10.48
CA LYS A 39 -13.93 3.77 -10.80
C LYS A 39 -14.31 3.50 -12.27
N ASP A 40 -15.58 3.77 -12.62
CA ASP A 40 -16.12 3.55 -13.96
C ASP A 40 -15.72 4.64 -14.96
N LYS A 41 -15.47 5.85 -14.50
CA LYS A 41 -15.08 7.01 -15.32
C LYS A 41 -14.38 8.07 -14.48
N MET A 42 -13.79 9.05 -15.17
CA MET A 42 -13.23 10.26 -14.59
C MET A 42 -14.08 11.46 -15.06
N THR A 43 -14.68 12.19 -14.13
CA THR A 43 -15.66 13.26 -14.45
C THR A 43 -15.06 14.66 -14.31
N THR A 44 -13.79 14.82 -14.64
CA THR A 44 -13.09 16.11 -14.50
C THR A 44 -13.71 17.18 -15.40
N PHE A 45 -13.91 16.87 -16.67
CA PHE A 45 -14.47 17.84 -17.64
C PHE A 45 -15.94 18.09 -17.41
N GLU A 46 -16.71 17.07 -17.08
CA GLU A 46 -18.12 17.18 -16.73
C GLU A 46 -18.33 18.17 -15.58
N ARG A 47 -17.48 18.12 -14.56
CA ARG A 47 -17.55 19.03 -13.41
C ARG A 47 -17.26 20.49 -13.77
N TYR A 48 -16.47 20.74 -14.81
CA TYR A 48 -16.11 22.09 -15.24
C TYR A 48 -17.08 22.66 -16.28
N PHE A 49 -17.64 21.83 -17.16
CA PHE A 49 -18.32 22.31 -18.36
C PHE A 49 -19.79 21.90 -18.46
N ILE A 50 -20.29 21.00 -17.60
CA ILE A 50 -21.67 20.51 -17.65
C ILE A 50 -22.35 20.81 -16.31
N GLU A 51 -23.51 21.50 -16.36
CA GLU A 51 -24.24 21.85 -15.14
C GLU A 51 -24.99 20.66 -14.54
N ASP A 52 -25.35 19.67 -15.35
CA ASP A 52 -26.06 18.46 -14.91
C ASP A 52 -25.17 17.62 -13.99
N LYS A 53 -25.47 17.66 -12.70
CA LYS A 53 -24.74 16.96 -11.66
C LYS A 53 -24.82 15.42 -11.75
N GLU A 54 -25.79 14.86 -12.47
CA GLU A 54 -25.85 13.42 -12.72
C GLU A 54 -24.63 12.95 -13.52
N THR A 55 -24.13 13.79 -14.43
CA THR A 55 -22.92 13.48 -15.21
C THR A 55 -21.65 13.44 -14.36
N HIS A 56 -21.67 14.09 -13.18
CA HIS A 56 -20.53 14.16 -12.25
C HIS A 56 -20.38 12.91 -11.37
N LYS A 57 -21.35 11.99 -11.41
CA LYS A 57 -21.32 10.78 -10.58
C LYS A 57 -20.30 9.78 -11.11
N GLU A 58 -19.44 9.31 -10.23
CA GLU A 58 -18.48 8.26 -10.47
C GLU A 58 -18.83 7.06 -9.59
N LYS A 59 -18.84 5.86 -10.17
CA LYS A 59 -19.08 4.62 -9.41
C LYS A 59 -17.75 3.99 -9.07
N LYS A 60 -17.50 3.74 -7.79
CA LYS A 60 -16.37 2.96 -7.33
C LYS A 60 -16.49 1.52 -7.86
N ASN A 61 -15.35 0.90 -8.18
CA ASN A 61 -15.36 -0.49 -8.63
C ASN A 61 -15.65 -1.47 -7.46
N ALA A 62 -15.83 -2.73 -7.81
CA ALA A 62 -16.20 -3.76 -6.83
C ALA A 62 -15.17 -3.93 -5.71
N TYR A 63 -13.90 -3.63 -5.96
CA TYR A 63 -12.80 -3.76 -5.00
C TYR A 63 -13.13 -3.08 -3.66
N TYR A 64 -13.58 -1.84 -3.68
CA TYR A 64 -13.87 -1.08 -2.45
C TYR A 64 -14.97 -1.69 -1.59
N ARG A 65 -15.95 -2.35 -2.22
CA ARG A 65 -17.00 -3.08 -1.50
C ARG A 65 -16.48 -4.42 -0.99
N LEU A 66 -15.65 -5.08 -1.78
CA LEU A 66 -15.11 -6.40 -1.45
C LEU A 66 -14.10 -6.38 -0.30
N LEU A 67 -13.48 -5.22 -0.03
CA LEU A 67 -12.61 -5.04 1.14
C LEU A 67 -13.31 -5.17 2.49
N GLU A 68 -14.64 -5.18 2.51
CA GLU A 68 -15.42 -5.47 3.71
C GLU A 68 -15.73 -6.98 3.89
N ASN A 69 -15.39 -7.79 2.89
CA ASN A 69 -15.64 -9.24 2.92
C ASN A 69 -14.35 -9.99 3.26
N GLU A 70 -14.30 -10.57 4.46
CA GLU A 70 -13.11 -11.25 4.98
C GLU A 70 -12.69 -12.45 4.13
N GLU A 71 -13.64 -13.23 3.61
CA GLU A 71 -13.32 -14.39 2.74
C GLU A 71 -12.64 -13.95 1.44
N VAL A 72 -13.09 -12.84 0.84
CA VAL A 72 -12.46 -12.28 -0.37
C VAL A 72 -11.07 -11.76 -0.05
N VAL A 73 -10.91 -11.06 1.07
CA VAL A 73 -9.61 -10.56 1.54
C VAL A 73 -8.64 -11.72 1.79
N ASP A 74 -9.09 -12.78 2.43
CA ASP A 74 -8.29 -13.98 2.66
C ASP A 74 -7.84 -14.64 1.35
N ASN A 75 -8.74 -14.72 0.36
CA ASN A 75 -8.42 -15.26 -0.96
C ASN A 75 -7.41 -14.38 -1.70
N MET A 76 -7.54 -13.04 -1.59
CA MET A 76 -6.53 -12.12 -2.15
C MET A 76 -5.16 -12.37 -1.52
N LEU A 77 -5.08 -12.47 -0.19
CA LEU A 77 -3.80 -12.73 0.49
C LEU A 77 -3.18 -14.06 0.03
N ARG A 78 -3.97 -15.14 -0.06
CA ARG A 78 -3.50 -16.44 -0.55
C ARG A 78 -3.01 -16.40 -2.00
N GLU A 79 -3.67 -15.63 -2.87
CA GLU A 79 -3.26 -15.45 -4.27
C GLU A 79 -1.87 -14.81 -4.40
N PHE A 80 -1.50 -13.95 -3.43
CA PHE A 80 -0.16 -13.37 -3.31
C PHE A 80 0.82 -14.23 -2.49
N GLY A 81 0.43 -15.46 -2.12
CA GLY A 81 1.28 -16.37 -1.35
C GLY A 81 1.45 -15.99 0.11
N LEU A 82 0.54 -15.17 0.65
CA LEU A 82 0.57 -14.73 2.04
C LEU A 82 -0.39 -15.55 2.91
N ASP A 83 -0.01 -15.76 4.18
CA ASP A 83 -0.90 -16.35 5.18
C ASP A 83 -1.92 -15.30 5.65
N PRO A 84 -3.24 -15.53 5.49
CA PRO A 84 -4.27 -14.59 5.94
C PRO A 84 -4.28 -14.34 7.46
N ALA A 85 -3.67 -15.22 8.25
CA ALA A 85 -3.58 -15.03 9.70
C ALA A 85 -2.63 -13.91 10.11
N VAL A 86 -1.64 -13.59 9.26
CA VAL A 86 -0.58 -12.60 9.56
C VAL A 86 -0.35 -11.60 8.43
N GLY A 87 -0.94 -11.84 7.25
CA GLY A 87 -0.82 -10.97 6.09
C GLY A 87 -1.71 -9.74 6.18
N HIS A 88 -1.28 -8.65 5.55
CA HIS A 88 -2.03 -7.40 5.49
C HIS A 88 -2.07 -6.84 4.08
N ILE A 89 -3.22 -6.25 3.72
CA ILE A 89 -3.39 -5.42 2.51
C ILE A 89 -3.37 -3.96 2.96
N ILE A 90 -2.49 -3.15 2.37
CA ILE A 90 -2.37 -1.74 2.69
C ILE A 90 -2.79 -0.93 1.46
N ASN A 91 -3.80 -0.09 1.62
CA ASN A 91 -4.36 0.75 0.56
C ASN A 91 -4.11 2.23 0.80
N GLY A 92 -3.94 2.97 -0.29
CA GLY A 92 -4.04 4.41 -0.36
C GLY A 92 -5.02 4.86 -1.45
N HIS A 93 -4.91 6.09 -1.91
CA HIS A 93 -5.63 6.71 -3.04
C HIS A 93 -7.09 7.08 -2.79
N VAL A 94 -7.86 6.32 -2.04
CA VAL A 94 -9.24 6.68 -1.69
C VAL A 94 -9.29 6.98 -0.20
N PRO A 95 -9.53 8.25 0.17
CA PRO A 95 -9.55 8.66 1.57
C PRO A 95 -10.66 7.98 2.37
N VAL A 96 -10.35 7.69 3.63
CA VAL A 96 -11.32 7.23 4.63
C VAL A 96 -12.19 8.41 5.06
N HIS A 97 -13.50 8.22 5.07
CA HIS A 97 -14.48 9.19 5.54
C HIS A 97 -14.75 9.00 7.03
N GLN A 98 -13.78 9.34 7.88
CA GLN A 98 -13.91 9.18 9.33
C GLN A 98 -15.08 9.98 9.91
N SER A 99 -15.38 11.15 9.34
CA SER A 99 -16.55 11.97 9.71
C SER A 99 -17.89 11.24 9.51
N GLU A 100 -17.92 10.25 8.63
CA GLU A 100 -19.09 9.40 8.35
C GLU A 100 -19.02 8.06 9.11
N GLY A 101 -18.03 7.87 9.98
CA GLY A 101 -17.84 6.66 10.78
C GLY A 101 -17.10 5.53 10.05
N GLU A 102 -16.50 5.79 8.88
CA GLU A 102 -15.69 4.79 8.20
C GLU A 102 -14.39 4.50 8.97
N SER A 103 -14.09 3.20 9.17
CA SER A 103 -12.85 2.77 9.82
C SER A 103 -11.72 2.58 8.80
N PRO A 104 -10.50 3.06 9.08
CA PRO A 104 -9.31 2.74 8.28
C PRO A 104 -8.86 1.28 8.42
N VAL A 105 -9.31 0.60 9.45
CA VAL A 105 -8.99 -0.81 9.74
C VAL A 105 -10.19 -1.66 9.41
N LYS A 106 -10.06 -2.57 8.45
CA LYS A 106 -11.13 -3.44 7.95
C LYS A 106 -10.73 -4.92 8.10
N CYS A 107 -11.72 -5.81 8.05
CA CYS A 107 -11.52 -7.27 8.14
C CYS A 107 -10.56 -7.66 9.29
N ASN A 108 -10.86 -7.20 10.51
CA ASN A 108 -10.09 -7.52 11.72
C ASN A 108 -8.58 -7.20 11.60
N GLY A 109 -8.23 -6.10 10.90
CA GLY A 109 -6.84 -5.69 10.72
C GLY A 109 -6.16 -6.23 9.47
N LYS A 110 -6.81 -7.09 8.68
CA LYS A 110 -6.24 -7.61 7.44
C LYS A 110 -6.13 -6.55 6.34
N VAL A 111 -7.01 -5.54 6.37
CA VAL A 111 -6.99 -4.42 5.40
C VAL A 111 -6.82 -3.09 6.14
N LEU A 112 -5.85 -2.31 5.70
CA LEU A 112 -5.52 -0.99 6.23
C LEU A 112 -5.64 0.05 5.14
N VAL A 113 -6.53 1.02 5.31
CA VAL A 113 -6.66 2.16 4.40
C VAL A 113 -5.94 3.35 5.03
N ILE A 114 -4.79 3.72 4.47
CA ILE A 114 -3.90 4.73 5.05
C ILE A 114 -4.07 6.14 4.45
N ASP A 115 -5.05 6.31 3.56
CA ASP A 115 -5.35 7.61 2.97
C ASP A 115 -6.46 8.31 3.77
N GLY A 116 -6.12 9.44 4.38
CA GLY A 116 -7.07 10.31 5.09
C GLY A 116 -7.19 11.68 4.44
N GLY A 117 -6.55 11.89 3.28
CA GLY A 117 -6.55 13.14 2.56
C GLY A 117 -5.80 14.26 3.31
N PHE A 118 -4.46 14.23 3.30
CA PHE A 118 -3.61 15.26 3.93
C PHE A 118 -3.86 16.68 3.41
N SER A 119 -4.38 16.81 2.19
CA SER A 119 -4.71 18.10 1.61
C SER A 119 -5.77 18.85 2.43
N LYS A 120 -5.56 20.15 2.66
CA LYS A 120 -6.50 21.03 3.36
C LYS A 120 -7.92 20.98 2.78
N ALA A 121 -8.04 20.73 1.46
CA ALA A 121 -9.32 20.63 0.77
C ALA A 121 -10.15 19.40 1.20
N TYR A 122 -9.50 18.31 1.57
CA TYR A 122 -10.18 17.06 1.95
C TYR A 122 -10.55 17.00 3.44
N ARG A 123 -9.88 17.75 4.32
CA ARG A 123 -10.08 17.68 5.78
C ARG A 123 -11.53 17.89 6.21
N LYS A 124 -12.28 18.74 5.51
CA LYS A 124 -13.71 18.98 5.80
C LYS A 124 -14.59 17.77 5.50
N VAL A 125 -14.16 16.91 4.59
CA VAL A 125 -14.89 15.71 4.15
C VAL A 125 -14.45 14.50 4.96
N THR A 126 -13.15 14.34 5.16
CA THR A 126 -12.58 13.17 5.83
C THR A 126 -12.61 13.25 7.36
N GLY A 127 -12.56 14.46 7.92
CA GLY A 127 -12.57 14.69 9.37
C GLY A 127 -11.20 14.63 10.05
N ILE A 128 -10.15 14.19 9.33
CA ILE A 128 -8.76 14.09 9.84
C ILE A 128 -7.75 14.70 8.87
N ALA A 129 -6.50 14.86 9.32
CA ALA A 129 -5.40 15.30 8.45
C ALA A 129 -4.77 14.15 7.66
N GLY A 130 -4.92 12.91 8.09
CA GLY A 130 -4.40 11.71 7.41
C GLY A 130 -3.96 10.62 8.39
N TYR A 131 -3.41 9.54 7.83
CA TYR A 131 -2.89 8.41 8.59
C TYR A 131 -1.41 8.19 8.35
N THR A 132 -0.71 7.70 9.37
CA THR A 132 0.63 7.13 9.26
C THR A 132 0.61 5.71 9.77
N LEU A 133 1.03 4.77 8.94
CA LEU A 133 1.25 3.39 9.34
C LEU A 133 2.70 3.21 9.78
N VAL A 134 2.90 2.81 11.02
CA VAL A 134 4.22 2.53 11.60
C VAL A 134 4.39 1.02 11.73
N TYR A 135 5.37 0.47 11.03
CA TYR A 135 5.82 -0.91 11.21
C TYR A 135 7.10 -0.94 12.03
N ASN A 136 7.12 -1.74 13.07
CA ASN A 136 8.29 -1.96 13.90
C ASN A 136 8.41 -3.44 14.31
N SER A 137 9.44 -3.76 15.07
CA SER A 137 9.70 -5.15 15.49
C SER A 137 8.61 -5.77 16.40
N TYR A 138 7.64 -4.99 16.84
CA TYR A 138 6.50 -5.46 17.63
C TYR A 138 5.19 -5.50 16.83
N GLY A 139 5.17 -5.01 15.58
CA GLY A 139 4.00 -5.09 14.73
C GLY A 139 3.63 -3.78 14.04
N LEU A 140 2.34 -3.61 13.76
CA LEU A 140 1.76 -2.50 13.01
C LEU A 140 0.93 -1.59 13.92
N VAL A 141 1.21 -0.29 13.86
CA VAL A 141 0.48 0.75 14.57
C VAL A 141 -0.01 1.78 13.55
N LEU A 142 -1.31 2.04 13.51
CA LEU A 142 -1.90 3.10 12.71
C LEU A 142 -2.07 4.35 13.58
N SER A 143 -1.49 5.46 13.14
CA SER A 143 -1.62 6.78 13.79
C SER A 143 -2.52 7.68 12.93
N ALA A 144 -3.65 8.09 13.46
CA ALA A 144 -4.52 9.08 12.84
C ALA A 144 -4.09 10.48 13.31
N HIS A 145 -3.87 11.39 12.37
CA HIS A 145 -3.44 12.75 12.64
C HIS A 145 -4.65 13.70 12.65
N GLU A 146 -4.81 14.42 13.74
CA GLU A 146 -5.81 15.48 13.82
C GLU A 146 -5.41 16.69 12.96
N PRO A 147 -6.38 17.47 12.44
CA PRO A 147 -6.09 18.66 11.67
C PRO A 147 -5.31 19.69 12.50
N PHE A 148 -4.15 20.08 11.98
CA PHE A 148 -3.36 21.18 12.53
C PHE A 148 -3.78 22.49 11.89
N THR A 149 -4.11 23.50 12.70
CA THR A 149 -4.61 24.79 12.23
C THR A 149 -3.49 25.78 11.91
N SER A 150 -2.71 26.15 12.91
CA SER A 150 -1.51 26.97 12.74
C SER A 150 -0.57 26.83 13.95
N ALA A 151 0.69 27.23 13.76
CA ALA A 151 1.68 27.26 14.84
C ALA A 151 1.31 28.28 15.92
N GLU A 152 0.80 29.43 15.50
CA GLU A 152 0.36 30.48 16.39
C GLU A 152 -0.77 30.02 17.31
N GLU A 153 -1.80 29.38 16.74
CA GLU A 153 -2.92 28.85 17.52
C GLU A 153 -2.48 27.74 18.47
N ALA A 154 -1.55 26.89 18.06
CA ALA A 154 -1.02 25.83 18.91
C ALA A 154 -0.26 26.41 20.13
N VAL A 155 0.53 27.47 19.92
CA VAL A 155 1.29 28.13 20.97
C VAL A 155 0.36 28.93 21.89
N GLU A 156 -0.57 29.73 21.34
CA GLU A 156 -1.51 30.56 22.13
C GLU A 156 -2.46 29.73 22.99
N LYS A 157 -2.91 28.56 22.49
CA LYS A 157 -3.86 27.70 23.19
C LYS A 157 -3.20 26.53 23.91
N GLU A 158 -1.86 26.49 23.93
CA GLU A 158 -1.09 25.36 24.50
C GLU A 158 -1.58 24.00 24.00
N LYS A 159 -2.05 23.95 22.72
CA LYS A 159 -2.57 22.74 22.11
C LYS A 159 -1.43 21.85 21.63
N ASP A 160 -1.40 20.65 22.15
CA ASP A 160 -0.54 19.59 21.63
C ASP A 160 -1.04 19.09 20.26
N ILE A 161 -0.12 18.62 19.40
CA ILE A 161 -0.47 17.91 18.17
C ILE A 161 -0.92 16.51 18.58
N VAL A 162 -2.23 16.30 18.64
CA VAL A 162 -2.81 15.02 19.06
C VAL A 162 -2.81 14.05 17.90
N SER A 163 -2.32 12.85 18.15
CA SER A 163 -2.42 11.72 17.22
C SER A 163 -3.04 10.54 17.94
N ASN A 164 -4.15 10.04 17.41
CA ASN A 164 -4.77 8.82 17.94
C ASN A 164 -4.07 7.59 17.35
N ARG A 165 -3.56 6.72 18.22
CA ARG A 165 -2.83 5.52 17.83
C ARG A 165 -3.66 4.27 18.08
N VAL A 166 -3.78 3.43 17.06
CA VAL A 166 -4.44 2.13 17.13
C VAL A 166 -3.42 1.05 16.78
N ALA A 167 -3.18 0.14 17.71
CA ALA A 167 -2.41 -1.06 17.41
C ALA A 167 -3.26 -1.97 16.50
N VAL A 168 -2.80 -2.20 15.28
CA VAL A 168 -3.49 -3.05 14.30
C VAL A 168 -3.08 -4.50 14.49
N HIS A 169 -1.79 -4.72 14.65
CA HIS A 169 -1.21 -6.03 14.91
C HIS A 169 -0.07 -5.87 15.91
N TYR A 170 -0.08 -6.66 16.95
CA TYR A 170 0.97 -6.64 17.97
C TYR A 170 1.49 -8.04 18.24
N ASN A 171 2.78 -8.22 18.05
CA ASN A 171 3.49 -9.45 18.36
C ASN A 171 3.95 -9.45 19.82
N ASN A 172 3.58 -10.48 20.58
CA ASN A 172 4.06 -10.66 21.95
C ASN A 172 5.58 -10.85 22.04
N LYS A 173 6.19 -11.32 20.94
CA LYS A 173 7.63 -11.49 20.81
C LYS A 173 8.15 -10.56 19.71
N ARG A 174 9.25 -9.87 20.03
CA ARG A 174 9.93 -9.00 19.06
C ARG A 174 10.40 -9.79 17.84
N THR A 175 10.02 -9.35 16.64
CA THR A 175 10.55 -9.87 15.38
C THR A 175 11.96 -9.36 15.15
N LEU A 176 12.90 -10.24 14.98
CA LEU A 176 14.31 -9.93 14.68
C LEU A 176 14.53 -9.98 13.16
N VAL A 177 15.59 -9.34 12.66
CA VAL A 177 15.99 -9.47 11.25
C VAL A 177 16.16 -10.94 10.85
N GLY A 178 16.70 -11.76 11.75
CA GLY A 178 16.85 -13.20 11.51
C GLY A 178 15.54 -14.00 11.35
N ASP A 179 14.39 -13.42 11.67
CA ASP A 179 13.07 -14.04 11.56
C ASP A 179 12.36 -13.61 10.26
N THR A 180 13.00 -12.77 9.42
CA THR A 180 12.49 -12.29 8.16
C THR A 180 13.09 -13.05 6.97
N ASP A 181 12.46 -12.95 5.78
CA ASP A 181 12.99 -13.53 4.53
C ASP A 181 14.40 -13.00 4.21
N THR A 182 14.64 -11.71 4.44
CA THR A 182 15.97 -11.11 4.31
C THR A 182 16.96 -11.75 5.28
N GLY A 183 16.54 -11.99 6.51
CA GLY A 183 17.36 -12.67 7.51
C GLY A 183 17.67 -14.14 7.15
N ALA A 184 16.71 -14.85 6.55
CA ALA A 184 16.92 -16.21 6.04
C ALA A 184 17.96 -16.21 4.91
N ALA A 185 17.82 -15.34 3.93
CA ALA A 185 18.78 -15.18 2.83
C ALA A 185 20.20 -14.81 3.33
N LEU A 186 20.29 -13.93 4.32
CA LEU A 186 21.57 -13.58 4.95
C LEU A 186 22.22 -14.78 5.67
N LYS A 187 21.45 -15.59 6.39
CA LYS A 187 21.95 -16.81 7.06
C LYS A 187 22.50 -17.83 6.04
N GLU A 188 21.78 -18.02 4.94
CA GLU A 188 22.23 -18.88 3.85
C GLU A 188 23.55 -18.38 3.28
N ARG A 189 23.64 -17.08 2.96
CA ARG A 189 24.86 -16.48 2.42
C ARG A 189 26.04 -16.57 3.39
N ILE A 190 25.82 -16.36 4.67
CA ILE A 190 26.84 -16.55 5.71
C ILE A 190 27.33 -17.99 5.72
N SER A 191 26.42 -18.98 5.65
CA SER A 191 26.78 -20.42 5.61
C SER A 191 27.64 -20.75 4.40
N GLU A 192 27.28 -20.23 3.21
CA GLU A 192 28.09 -20.40 1.99
C GLU A 192 29.51 -19.81 2.13
N LEU A 193 29.61 -18.60 2.67
CA LEU A 193 30.90 -17.93 2.87
C LEU A 193 31.78 -18.65 3.88
N ILE A 194 31.21 -19.22 4.94
CA ILE A 194 31.94 -20.05 5.89
C ILE A 194 32.52 -21.29 5.20
N LYS A 195 31.69 -22.00 4.40
CA LYS A 195 32.16 -23.16 3.60
C LYS A 195 33.25 -22.78 2.63
N LEU A 196 33.09 -21.64 1.93
CA LEU A 196 34.11 -21.15 1.01
C LEU A 196 35.44 -20.86 1.75
N LEU A 197 35.39 -20.22 2.89
CA LEU A 197 36.56 -19.93 3.71
C LEU A 197 37.28 -21.21 4.17
N GLU A 198 36.53 -22.24 4.55
CA GLU A 198 37.11 -23.55 4.90
C GLU A 198 37.84 -24.19 3.72
N VAL A 199 37.27 -24.13 2.50
CA VAL A 199 37.86 -24.68 1.30
C VAL A 199 39.15 -23.95 0.91
N TYR A 200 39.17 -22.61 1.05
CA TYR A 200 40.41 -21.82 0.89
C TYR A 200 41.47 -22.20 1.93
N ARG A 201 41.10 -22.30 3.20
CA ARG A 201 42.05 -22.67 4.29
C ARG A 201 42.63 -24.09 4.11
N LYS A 202 41.87 -25.00 3.51
CA LYS A 202 42.32 -26.35 3.16
C LYS A 202 43.15 -26.40 1.86
N GLY A 203 43.34 -25.25 1.17
CA GLY A 203 44.09 -25.18 -0.09
C GLY A 203 43.44 -25.86 -1.30
N ILE A 204 42.14 -26.19 -1.20
CA ILE A 204 41.38 -26.84 -2.28
C ILE A 204 41.11 -25.83 -3.41
N ILE A 205 40.82 -24.59 -3.08
CA ILE A 205 40.66 -23.47 -4.02
C ILE A 205 41.81 -22.50 -3.79
N LYS A 206 42.42 -22.04 -4.87
CA LYS A 206 43.47 -21.01 -4.86
C LYS A 206 42.91 -19.70 -5.38
N GLU A 207 43.37 -18.57 -4.81
CA GLU A 207 43.08 -17.25 -5.37
C GLU A 207 43.53 -17.18 -6.84
N LYS A 208 42.65 -16.67 -7.70
CA LYS A 208 43.08 -16.24 -9.03
C LYS A 208 43.83 -14.92 -8.86
N LYS A 209 45.12 -14.94 -9.19
CA LYS A 209 45.93 -13.70 -9.32
C LYS A 209 45.44 -12.87 -10.48
#